data_8a6f8fb60cffb20b34c204f49f2d503a
#
_entry.id   8a6f8fb60cffb20b34c204f49f2d503a
#
_cell.length_a   1.000
_cell.length_b   1.000
_cell.length_c   1.000
_cell.angle_alpha   90.00
_cell.angle_beta   90.00
_cell.angle_gamma   90.00
#
_symmetry.space_group_name_H-M   'P 1'
#
loop_
_entity.id
_entity.type
_entity.pdbx_description
1 polymer ?
#
loop_
_entity_poly.entity_id
_entity_poly.type
_entity_poly.pdbx_seq_one_letter_code
_entity_poly.pdbx_strand_id
1 'polypeptide(L)'
;MKHTIHGGIFGMKMSSDDWTKPEYDTLTCLLKRGYANVDSPTGKAALTETTYSGEISEQIIEGPHMIKHNGEYFLTFSMGDYLLQDYAVYQAKGDSPLGKFSRVGEGTGTLVLSGVQTNNFKGTGHHSFVYDGKEHFIIYHAHQSTETFGWDRYLHADRVSFREVNGETIIVSNGPSKSLQWLPEQAGEYSNIASMAKITVSGGSGVEYLNDGLLPYYTYNENNVFSTNKDVTVTLTFDQPVSVVSLMIYNSFNEYSAFSNVKLVAFELAEQPTWATKAYDYAVIENLQFPTAYYDEIEGDSNKYINCAPAVAEFNEIKVTSISFMIEKSARIKEFDKTGEVNTKLNLTEIAVIGRA
;
A
#
# COMPACT_ATOMS: atom_id res chain seq x y z
N MET A 1 -35.41 -27.45 -3.95
CA MET A 1 -34.16 -27.50 -3.15
C MET A 1 -33.78 -26.07 -2.79
N LYS A 2 -33.74 -25.72 -1.52
CA LYS A 2 -33.17 -24.45 -1.11
C LYS A 2 -31.64 -24.56 -1.24
N HIS A 3 -31.05 -23.99 -2.26
CA HIS A 3 -29.61 -23.85 -2.34
C HIS A 3 -29.22 -22.74 -1.37
N THR A 4 -28.68 -23.13 -0.24
CA THR A 4 -28.02 -22.17 0.65
C THR A 4 -26.70 -21.84 -0.01
N ILE A 5 -26.60 -20.66 -0.64
CA ILE A 5 -25.35 -20.16 -1.18
C ILE A 5 -24.50 -19.76 0.04
N HIS A 6 -23.48 -20.52 0.33
CA HIS A 6 -22.51 -20.19 1.35
C HIS A 6 -21.58 -19.11 0.77
N GLY A 7 -21.32 -18.05 1.51
CA GLY A 7 -20.41 -17.01 1.08
C GLY A 7 -18.98 -17.53 0.92
N GLY A 8 -18.30 -17.09 -0.13
CA GLY A 8 -16.93 -17.47 -0.45
C GLY A 8 -16.56 -17.12 -1.87
N ILE A 9 -15.32 -17.40 -2.25
CA ILE A 9 -14.80 -17.25 -3.59
C ILE A 9 -14.70 -18.63 -4.22
N PHE A 10 -15.27 -18.77 -5.39
CA PHE A 10 -15.29 -19.99 -6.16
C PHE A 10 -14.60 -19.77 -7.50
N GLY A 11 -13.93 -20.82 -7.98
CA GLY A 11 -13.34 -20.89 -9.30
C GLY A 11 -13.83 -22.14 -10.04
N MET A 12 -13.80 -22.09 -11.38
CA MET A 12 -14.03 -23.25 -12.24
C MET A 12 -13.27 -23.09 -13.55
N LYS A 13 -13.07 -24.18 -14.24
CA LYS A 13 -12.54 -24.15 -15.61
C LYS A 13 -13.62 -23.71 -16.60
N MET A 14 -13.16 -23.05 -17.64
CA MET A 14 -13.95 -22.83 -18.85
C MET A 14 -13.51 -23.83 -19.90
N SER A 15 -14.41 -24.22 -20.79
CA SER A 15 -14.08 -25.11 -21.88
C SER A 15 -12.96 -24.53 -22.77
N SER A 16 -12.02 -25.37 -23.16
CA SER A 16 -10.93 -24.97 -24.06
C SER A 16 -11.40 -24.59 -25.45
N ASP A 17 -12.52 -25.18 -25.89
CA ASP A 17 -13.07 -24.97 -27.24
C ASP A 17 -14.04 -23.77 -27.28
N ASP A 18 -14.62 -23.42 -26.11
CA ASP A 18 -15.57 -22.33 -25.99
C ASP A 18 -15.50 -21.76 -24.57
N TRP A 19 -14.67 -20.76 -24.39
CA TRP A 19 -14.43 -20.10 -23.10
C TRP A 19 -15.68 -19.46 -22.46
N THR A 20 -16.82 -19.43 -23.16
CA THR A 20 -18.10 -19.02 -22.59
C THR A 20 -18.83 -20.15 -21.89
N LYS A 21 -18.36 -21.39 -22.03
CA LYS A 21 -18.99 -22.59 -21.44
C LYS A 21 -18.24 -23.04 -20.18
N PRO A 22 -18.86 -22.95 -19.01
CA PRO A 22 -18.26 -23.39 -17.75
C PRO A 22 -18.28 -24.94 -17.64
N GLU A 23 -17.18 -25.49 -17.13
CA GLU A 23 -17.06 -26.91 -16.74
C GLU A 23 -17.47 -27.03 -15.26
N TYR A 24 -18.77 -27.19 -15.02
CA TYR A 24 -19.35 -27.17 -13.66
C TYR A 24 -18.85 -28.25 -12.72
N ASP A 25 -18.34 -29.36 -13.24
CA ASP A 25 -17.73 -30.44 -12.48
C ASP A 25 -16.36 -30.05 -11.88
N THR A 26 -15.77 -28.96 -12.36
CA THR A 26 -14.52 -28.39 -11.84
C THR A 26 -14.74 -27.30 -10.80
N LEU A 27 -15.99 -26.99 -10.44
CA LEU A 27 -16.32 -25.94 -9.48
C LEU A 27 -15.66 -26.21 -8.13
N THR A 28 -14.83 -25.26 -7.69
CA THR A 28 -14.01 -25.36 -6.48
C THR A 28 -14.20 -24.14 -5.61
N CYS A 29 -14.40 -24.34 -4.30
CA CYS A 29 -14.36 -23.27 -3.32
C CYS A 29 -12.89 -22.95 -3.00
N LEU A 30 -12.43 -21.77 -3.41
CA LEU A 30 -11.05 -21.31 -3.21
C LEU A 30 -10.86 -20.72 -1.81
N LEU A 31 -11.81 -19.92 -1.37
CA LEU A 31 -11.82 -19.31 -0.03
C LEU A 31 -13.25 -19.34 0.53
N LYS A 32 -13.38 -19.76 1.78
CA LYS A 32 -14.63 -19.66 2.54
C LYS A 32 -14.72 -18.32 3.24
N ARG A 33 -15.90 -17.81 3.39
CA ARG A 33 -16.17 -16.63 4.19
C ARG A 33 -15.69 -16.84 5.64
N GLY A 34 -14.91 -15.87 6.16
CA GLY A 34 -14.49 -15.86 7.57
C GLY A 34 -13.31 -16.75 7.96
N TYR A 35 -12.69 -17.51 7.03
CA TYR A 35 -11.55 -18.38 7.33
C TYR A 35 -10.21 -17.87 6.83
N ALA A 36 -9.17 -18.02 7.67
CA ALA A 36 -7.80 -17.72 7.29
C ALA A 36 -7.18 -18.78 6.36
N ASN A 37 -7.40 -20.08 6.67
CA ASN A 37 -6.93 -21.20 5.86
C ASN A 37 -8.12 -22.03 5.40
N VAL A 38 -8.15 -22.36 4.13
CA VAL A 38 -9.23 -23.15 3.56
C VAL A 38 -8.67 -24.33 2.79
N ASP A 39 -9.05 -25.52 3.21
CA ASP A 39 -8.97 -26.65 2.32
C ASP A 39 -10.02 -26.44 1.23
N SER A 40 -9.57 -26.18 -0.02
CA SER A 40 -10.49 -26.03 -1.14
C SER A 40 -11.22 -27.33 -1.36
N PRO A 41 -12.51 -27.45 -0.99
CA PRO A 41 -13.26 -28.61 -1.36
C PRO A 41 -13.53 -28.55 -2.87
N THR A 42 -13.40 -29.66 -3.55
CA THR A 42 -13.56 -29.74 -4.99
C THR A 42 -14.99 -30.06 -5.39
N GLY A 43 -15.46 -29.48 -6.52
CA GLY A 43 -16.69 -29.86 -7.19
C GLY A 43 -17.98 -29.57 -6.43
N LYS A 44 -19.01 -30.33 -6.75
CA LYS A 44 -20.36 -30.17 -6.18
C LYS A 44 -20.44 -30.38 -4.67
N ALA A 45 -19.54 -31.13 -4.09
CA ALA A 45 -19.46 -31.34 -2.65
C ALA A 45 -19.19 -30.05 -1.88
N ALA A 46 -18.41 -29.15 -2.48
CA ALA A 46 -18.11 -27.84 -1.90
C ALA A 46 -19.35 -26.97 -1.63
N LEU A 47 -20.40 -27.16 -2.39
CA LEU A 47 -21.64 -26.41 -2.26
C LEU A 47 -22.59 -26.99 -1.21
N THR A 48 -22.36 -28.23 -0.76
CA THR A 48 -23.28 -28.95 0.12
C THR A 48 -22.78 -29.14 1.56
N GLU A 49 -21.49 -29.05 1.81
CA GLU A 49 -20.89 -29.42 3.09
C GLU A 49 -20.43 -28.27 3.98
N THR A 50 -20.62 -27.03 3.57
CA THR A 50 -20.22 -25.89 4.39
C THR A 50 -21.23 -25.61 5.48
N THR A 51 -21.09 -26.29 6.61
CA THR A 51 -21.67 -25.84 7.86
C THR A 51 -20.90 -24.61 8.34
N TYR A 52 -21.53 -23.44 8.23
CA TYR A 52 -21.07 -22.29 8.98
C TYR A 52 -21.46 -22.48 10.45
N SER A 53 -20.50 -22.51 11.36
CA SER A 53 -20.82 -22.18 12.74
C SER A 53 -21.19 -20.69 12.77
N GLY A 54 -22.27 -20.33 13.44
CA GLY A 54 -22.79 -18.96 13.47
C GLY A 54 -21.85 -17.92 14.11
N GLU A 55 -20.67 -18.30 14.55
CA GLU A 55 -19.61 -17.45 15.09
C GLU A 55 -18.67 -16.88 14.03
N ILE A 56 -18.75 -17.36 12.80
CA ILE A 56 -17.84 -16.93 11.74
C ILE A 56 -18.44 -15.76 11.04
N SER A 57 -18.02 -14.66 11.52
CA SER A 57 -18.21 -13.29 11.07
C SER A 57 -19.07 -13.12 9.83
N GLU A 58 -20.01 -12.26 9.95
CA GLU A 58 -20.81 -11.65 8.91
C GLU A 58 -19.99 -10.92 7.82
N GLN A 59 -18.66 -11.05 7.84
CA GLN A 59 -17.78 -10.38 6.88
C GLN A 59 -18.03 -10.88 5.47
N ILE A 60 -18.30 -9.96 4.59
CA ILE A 60 -18.40 -10.19 3.15
C ILE A 60 -17.00 -10.50 2.62
N ILE A 61 -16.90 -11.47 1.71
CA ILE A 61 -15.72 -11.74 0.89
C ILE A 61 -16.17 -11.58 -0.55
N GLU A 62 -15.53 -10.67 -1.29
CA GLU A 62 -15.95 -10.32 -2.65
C GLU A 62 -14.80 -9.76 -3.49
N GLY A 63 -15.10 -9.39 -4.76
CA GLY A 63 -14.16 -8.74 -5.66
C GLY A 63 -12.86 -9.51 -5.88
N PRO A 64 -12.90 -10.83 -6.18
CA PRO A 64 -11.67 -11.60 -6.35
C PRO A 64 -10.91 -11.21 -7.60
N HIS A 65 -9.59 -11.13 -7.48
CA HIS A 65 -8.69 -11.03 -8.62
C HIS A 65 -7.52 -12.00 -8.43
N MET A 66 -7.09 -12.64 -9.50
CA MET A 66 -6.00 -13.61 -9.45
C MET A 66 -4.83 -13.17 -10.31
N ILE A 67 -3.63 -13.15 -9.72
CA ILE A 67 -2.38 -12.87 -10.42
C ILE A 67 -1.48 -14.09 -10.31
N LYS A 68 -0.78 -14.41 -11.40
CA LYS A 68 0.31 -15.38 -11.40
C LYS A 68 1.65 -14.65 -11.38
N HIS A 69 2.49 -14.96 -10.39
CA HIS A 69 3.84 -14.42 -10.29
C HIS A 69 4.82 -15.52 -9.90
N ASN A 70 5.91 -15.66 -10.65
CA ASN A 70 6.98 -16.66 -10.42
C ASN A 70 6.48 -18.11 -10.19
N GLY A 71 5.38 -18.48 -10.89
CA GLY A 71 4.82 -19.81 -10.78
C GLY A 71 3.76 -19.98 -9.68
N GLU A 72 3.66 -19.07 -8.75
CA GLU A 72 2.65 -19.03 -7.69
C GLU A 72 1.41 -18.23 -8.13
N TYR A 73 0.27 -18.53 -7.53
CA TYR A 73 -0.99 -17.83 -7.77
C TYR A 73 -1.40 -17.06 -6.53
N PHE A 74 -1.62 -15.77 -6.72
CA PHE A 74 -2.10 -14.86 -5.69
C PHE A 74 -3.57 -14.55 -5.94
N LEU A 75 -4.42 -14.99 -5.04
CA LEU A 75 -5.84 -14.65 -5.03
C LEU A 75 -6.05 -13.50 -4.06
N THR A 76 -6.37 -12.34 -4.59
CA THR A 76 -6.70 -11.17 -3.80
C THR A 76 -8.21 -10.97 -3.75
N PHE A 77 -8.71 -10.42 -2.66
CA PHE A 77 -10.15 -10.27 -2.42
C PHE A 77 -10.41 -9.19 -1.40
N SER A 78 -11.60 -8.61 -1.45
CA SER A 78 -12.03 -7.62 -0.47
C SER A 78 -12.83 -8.27 0.66
N MET A 79 -12.63 -7.79 1.87
CA MET A 79 -13.37 -8.22 3.07
C MET A 79 -13.85 -7.03 3.87
N GLY A 80 -14.98 -7.18 4.56
CA GLY A 80 -15.57 -6.17 5.43
C GLY A 80 -16.79 -5.52 4.80
N ASP A 81 -17.19 -4.38 5.36
CA ASP A 81 -18.29 -3.56 4.85
C ASP A 81 -17.72 -2.33 4.12
N TYR A 82 -18.08 -2.16 2.86
CA TYR A 82 -17.61 -1.05 2.02
C TYR A 82 -17.99 0.35 2.55
N LEU A 83 -18.89 0.44 3.51
CA LEU A 83 -19.23 1.68 4.21
C LEU A 83 -18.30 1.98 5.38
N LEU A 84 -17.44 1.02 5.76
CA LEU A 84 -16.59 1.12 6.93
C LEU A 84 -15.11 1.26 6.54
N GLN A 85 -14.29 1.69 7.49
CA GLN A 85 -12.85 1.84 7.28
C GLN A 85 -12.11 0.51 7.21
N ASP A 86 -12.69 -0.56 7.76
CA ASP A 86 -12.11 -1.90 7.79
C ASP A 86 -12.32 -2.70 6.50
N TYR A 87 -13.06 -2.15 5.53
CA TYR A 87 -13.11 -2.73 4.19
C TYR A 87 -11.74 -2.62 3.54
N ALA A 88 -11.16 -3.76 3.21
CA ALA A 88 -9.78 -3.84 2.78
C ALA A 88 -9.55 -4.96 1.76
N VAL A 89 -8.45 -4.86 1.02
CA VAL A 89 -7.98 -5.90 0.11
C VAL A 89 -6.98 -6.80 0.82
N TYR A 90 -7.26 -8.09 0.80
CA TYR A 90 -6.44 -9.16 1.36
C TYR A 90 -5.88 -10.04 0.26
N GLN A 91 -4.94 -10.90 0.62
CA GLN A 91 -4.33 -11.86 -0.30
C GLN A 91 -4.22 -13.26 0.30
N ALA A 92 -4.33 -14.24 -0.59
CA ALA A 92 -4.06 -15.64 -0.32
C ALA A 92 -3.22 -16.21 -1.47
N LYS A 93 -2.41 -17.22 -1.21
CA LYS A 93 -1.48 -17.82 -2.15
C LYS A 93 -1.78 -19.30 -2.35
N GLY A 94 -1.58 -19.78 -3.57
CA GLY A 94 -1.78 -21.18 -3.95
C GLY A 94 -0.89 -21.60 -5.11
N ASP A 95 -0.76 -22.93 -5.31
CA ASP A 95 0.11 -23.52 -6.33
C ASP A 95 -0.57 -23.61 -7.71
N SER A 96 -1.88 -23.49 -7.76
CA SER A 96 -2.65 -23.57 -9.00
C SER A 96 -3.94 -22.75 -8.93
N PRO A 97 -4.54 -22.36 -10.08
CA PRO A 97 -5.73 -21.51 -10.10
C PRO A 97 -6.95 -22.09 -9.36
N LEU A 98 -7.06 -23.40 -9.30
CA LEU A 98 -8.13 -24.11 -8.61
C LEU A 98 -7.58 -24.99 -7.46
N GLY A 99 -6.37 -24.70 -7.00
CA GLY A 99 -5.73 -25.40 -5.90
C GLY A 99 -6.18 -24.89 -4.52
N LYS A 100 -5.40 -25.27 -3.54
CA LYS A 100 -5.56 -24.82 -2.18
C LYS A 100 -4.96 -23.42 -2.00
N PHE A 101 -5.74 -22.51 -1.48
CA PHE A 101 -5.28 -21.17 -1.13
C PHE A 101 -5.16 -21.02 0.38
N SER A 102 -4.05 -20.45 0.82
CA SER A 102 -3.81 -20.09 2.21
C SER A 102 -3.52 -18.60 2.29
N ARG A 103 -4.03 -17.92 3.31
CA ARG A 103 -3.68 -16.53 3.55
C ARG A 103 -2.19 -16.43 3.81
N VAL A 104 -1.60 -15.35 3.29
CA VAL A 104 -0.19 -15.01 3.47
C VAL A 104 -0.04 -14.15 4.72
N GLY A 105 1.02 -14.38 5.50
CA GLY A 105 1.28 -13.66 6.74
C GLY A 105 0.54 -14.23 7.96
N GLU A 106 0.79 -13.64 9.12
CA GLU A 106 0.18 -14.06 10.39
C GLU A 106 -1.17 -13.37 10.65
N GLY A 107 -2.02 -14.03 11.45
CA GLY A 107 -3.28 -13.47 11.95
C GLY A 107 -4.35 -13.32 10.88
N THR A 108 -4.81 -12.10 10.64
CA THR A 108 -5.88 -11.79 9.69
C THR A 108 -5.49 -11.94 8.22
N GLY A 109 -4.28 -12.39 7.96
CA GLY A 109 -3.66 -12.41 6.63
C GLY A 109 -3.02 -11.07 6.29
N THR A 110 -2.20 -11.07 5.25
CA THR A 110 -1.51 -9.87 4.82
C THR A 110 -2.45 -8.97 4.03
N LEU A 111 -2.57 -7.72 4.45
CA LEU A 111 -3.27 -6.69 3.73
C LEU A 111 -2.49 -6.28 2.48
N VAL A 112 -3.19 -6.13 1.37
CA VAL A 112 -2.65 -5.46 0.18
C VAL A 112 -2.96 -3.97 0.24
N LEU A 113 -4.16 -3.62 0.72
CA LEU A 113 -4.65 -2.25 0.76
C LEU A 113 -5.70 -2.10 1.85
N SER A 114 -5.59 -1.06 2.68
CA SER A 114 -6.58 -0.75 3.72
C SER A 114 -6.67 0.75 4.01
N GLY A 115 -7.87 1.25 4.15
CA GLY A 115 -8.14 2.63 4.56
C GLY A 115 -7.93 2.91 6.05
N VAL A 116 -7.82 1.87 6.90
CA VAL A 116 -7.70 2.01 8.36
C VAL A 116 -6.48 2.84 8.76
N GLN A 117 -5.36 2.66 8.06
CA GLN A 117 -4.13 3.37 8.39
C GLN A 117 -4.08 4.80 7.91
N THR A 118 -4.91 5.17 6.96
CA THR A 118 -4.87 6.51 6.38
C THR A 118 -5.92 7.45 6.94
N ASN A 119 -6.87 6.93 7.69
CA ASN A 119 -8.01 7.65 8.27
C ASN A 119 -8.80 8.56 7.31
N ASN A 120 -8.39 8.65 6.04
CA ASN A 120 -8.99 9.49 5.01
C ASN A 120 -9.82 8.74 3.99
N PHE A 121 -9.81 7.42 4.08
CA PHE A 121 -10.50 6.56 3.16
C PHE A 121 -11.38 5.60 3.94
N LYS A 122 -12.59 5.43 3.46
CA LYS A 122 -13.47 4.33 3.84
C LYS A 122 -13.70 3.45 2.62
N GLY A 123 -14.00 2.20 2.86
CA GLY A 123 -14.44 1.31 1.81
C GLY A 123 -13.42 1.11 0.70
N THR A 124 -12.12 1.02 1.04
CA THR A 124 -11.06 0.74 0.07
C THR A 124 -11.10 -0.71 -0.36
N GLY A 125 -11.47 -0.97 -1.61
CA GLY A 125 -11.53 -2.35 -2.08
C GLY A 125 -12.20 -2.53 -3.42
N HIS A 126 -12.70 -3.74 -3.66
CA HIS A 126 -13.31 -4.21 -4.90
C HIS A 126 -12.45 -3.89 -6.12
N HIS A 127 -11.24 -4.36 -6.05
CA HIS A 127 -10.10 -3.94 -6.86
C HIS A 127 -9.94 -4.77 -8.13
N SER A 128 -9.08 -4.28 -8.99
CA SER A 128 -8.45 -5.02 -10.10
C SER A 128 -6.99 -4.63 -10.20
N PHE A 129 -6.16 -5.50 -10.79
CA PHE A 129 -4.79 -5.15 -11.13
C PHE A 129 -4.64 -4.87 -12.61
N VAL A 130 -3.80 -3.91 -12.91
CA VAL A 130 -3.36 -3.60 -14.27
C VAL A 130 -1.85 -3.75 -14.32
N TYR A 131 -1.35 -4.41 -15.36
CA TYR A 131 0.07 -4.53 -15.63
C TYR A 131 0.38 -3.80 -16.95
N ASP A 132 1.30 -2.84 -16.91
CA ASP A 132 1.67 -2.03 -18.07
C ASP A 132 2.85 -2.61 -18.88
N GLY A 133 3.32 -3.79 -18.51
CA GLY A 133 4.50 -4.44 -19.07
C GLY A 133 5.74 -4.32 -18.19
N LYS A 134 5.73 -3.47 -17.17
CA LYS A 134 6.83 -3.24 -16.22
C LYS A 134 6.35 -3.27 -14.77
N GLU A 135 5.27 -2.57 -14.45
CA GLU A 135 4.73 -2.41 -13.12
C GLU A 135 3.28 -2.88 -13.03
N HIS A 136 2.88 -3.24 -11.82
CA HIS A 136 1.50 -3.50 -11.49
C HIS A 136 0.89 -2.31 -10.76
N PHE A 137 -0.37 -2.03 -11.08
CA PHE A 137 -1.20 -1.05 -10.39
C PHE A 137 -2.41 -1.76 -9.82
N ILE A 138 -2.80 -1.40 -8.62
CA ILE A 138 -4.10 -1.74 -8.06
C ILE A 138 -5.07 -0.60 -8.33
N ILE A 139 -6.16 -0.92 -9.01
CA ILE A 139 -7.27 0.01 -9.26
C ILE A 139 -8.40 -0.41 -8.33
N TYR A 140 -8.90 0.51 -7.54
CA TYR A 140 -9.88 0.22 -6.49
C TYR A 140 -10.83 1.39 -6.27
N HIS A 141 -11.90 1.17 -5.53
CA HIS A 141 -12.75 2.27 -5.08
C HIS A 141 -12.51 2.61 -3.62
N ALA A 142 -12.76 3.88 -3.28
CA ALA A 142 -12.80 4.36 -1.92
C ALA A 142 -13.76 5.55 -1.79
N HIS A 143 -14.26 5.81 -0.58
CA HIS A 143 -14.92 7.06 -0.25
C HIS A 143 -13.85 8.10 0.07
N GLN A 144 -14.00 9.32 -0.46
CA GLN A 144 -13.03 10.40 -0.24
C GLN A 144 -13.12 11.04 1.14
N SER A 145 -14.20 10.80 1.84
CA SER A 145 -14.44 11.34 3.16
C SER A 145 -14.86 10.24 4.10
N THR A 146 -14.40 10.32 5.34
CA THR A 146 -14.85 9.44 6.41
C THR A 146 -16.30 9.70 6.81
N GLU A 147 -16.88 10.82 6.36
CA GLU A 147 -18.21 11.29 6.73
C GLU A 147 -19.30 10.96 5.71
N THR A 148 -18.94 10.66 4.48
CA THR A 148 -19.91 10.38 3.44
C THR A 148 -20.61 9.04 3.70
N PHE A 149 -21.80 9.12 4.22
CA PHE A 149 -22.76 8.03 4.13
C PHE A 149 -23.34 8.07 2.73
N GLY A 150 -22.96 7.13 1.87
CA GLY A 150 -23.57 7.10 0.57
C GLY A 150 -22.80 6.27 -0.45
N TRP A 151 -23.30 6.39 -1.67
CA TRP A 151 -22.84 5.67 -2.83
C TRP A 151 -21.64 6.34 -3.51
N ASP A 152 -21.10 7.41 -2.92
CA ASP A 152 -20.05 8.25 -3.50
C ASP A 152 -18.68 7.56 -3.36
N ARG A 153 -18.47 6.56 -4.19
CA ARG A 153 -17.19 5.87 -4.33
C ARG A 153 -16.45 6.39 -5.55
N TYR A 154 -15.20 6.69 -5.37
CA TYR A 154 -14.31 7.21 -6.40
C TYR A 154 -13.27 6.18 -6.79
N LEU A 155 -12.81 6.25 -8.02
CA LEU A 155 -11.75 5.42 -8.53
C LEU A 155 -10.40 5.93 -8.03
N HIS A 156 -9.61 5.02 -7.50
CA HIS A 156 -8.23 5.26 -7.06
C HIS A 156 -7.29 4.27 -7.73
N ALA A 157 -6.02 4.66 -7.82
CA ALA A 157 -4.96 3.82 -8.33
C ALA A 157 -3.69 4.01 -7.52
N ASP A 158 -3.02 2.91 -7.17
CA ASP A 158 -1.71 2.93 -6.54
C ASP A 158 -0.81 1.84 -7.12
N ARG A 159 0.50 1.99 -7.00
CA ARG A 159 1.46 0.99 -7.42
C ARG A 159 1.49 -0.17 -6.45
N VAL A 160 1.72 -1.36 -6.99
CA VAL A 160 1.96 -2.57 -6.21
C VAL A 160 3.22 -3.27 -6.70
N SER A 161 3.84 -4.01 -5.78
CA SER A 161 5.01 -4.83 -6.08
C SER A 161 4.92 -6.17 -5.35
N PHE A 162 5.71 -7.14 -5.81
CA PHE A 162 5.91 -8.40 -5.09
C PHE A 162 7.17 -8.28 -4.25
N ARG A 163 7.09 -8.65 -2.98
CA ARG A 163 8.18 -8.55 -2.00
C ARG A 163 8.33 -9.85 -1.22
N GLU A 164 9.58 -10.17 -0.89
CA GLU A 164 9.88 -11.25 0.04
C GLU A 164 9.81 -10.73 1.48
N VAL A 165 8.94 -11.32 2.28
CA VAL A 165 8.78 -10.99 3.69
C VAL A 165 8.83 -12.27 4.49
N ASN A 166 9.80 -12.43 5.38
CA ASN A 166 10.01 -13.62 6.20
C ASN A 166 10.08 -14.93 5.38
N GLY A 167 10.65 -14.86 4.16
CA GLY A 167 10.77 -16.01 3.26
C GLY A 167 9.50 -16.35 2.49
N GLU A 168 8.54 -15.45 2.46
CA GLU A 168 7.28 -15.58 1.73
C GLU A 168 7.06 -14.40 0.81
N THR A 169 6.80 -14.65 -0.48
CA THR A 169 6.43 -13.60 -1.44
C THR A 169 5.02 -13.09 -1.14
N ILE A 170 4.88 -11.79 -1.03
CA ILE A 170 3.59 -11.11 -0.84
C ILE A 170 3.43 -9.96 -1.85
N ILE A 171 2.17 -9.57 -2.08
CA ILE A 171 1.82 -8.34 -2.80
C ILE A 171 1.75 -7.21 -1.80
N VAL A 172 2.45 -6.11 -2.09
CA VAL A 172 2.40 -4.88 -1.30
C VAL A 172 1.99 -3.70 -2.15
N SER A 173 1.24 -2.77 -1.59
CA SER A 173 0.81 -1.53 -2.23
C SER A 173 1.42 -0.32 -1.52
N ASN A 174 1.74 0.74 -2.26
CA ASN A 174 2.13 2.03 -1.68
C ASN A 174 0.91 2.91 -1.33
N GLY A 175 -0.31 2.35 -1.40
CA GLY A 175 -1.58 3.02 -1.09
C GLY A 175 -2.24 2.52 0.19
N PRO A 176 -3.47 3.02 0.49
CA PRO A 176 -4.21 3.96 -0.36
C PRO A 176 -3.65 5.38 -0.29
N SER A 177 -3.52 6.01 -1.44
CA SER A 177 -3.01 7.38 -1.53
C SER A 177 -3.97 8.33 -2.25
N LYS A 178 -3.81 9.64 -1.98
CA LYS A 178 -4.45 10.72 -2.74
C LYS A 178 -3.54 11.26 -3.85
N SER A 179 -2.36 10.68 -4.01
CA SER A 179 -1.39 11.09 -5.00
C SER A 179 -1.86 10.74 -6.40
N LEU A 180 -1.68 11.67 -7.32
CA LEU A 180 -1.85 11.38 -8.72
C LEU A 180 -0.83 10.31 -9.12
N GLN A 181 -1.30 9.27 -9.79
CA GLN A 181 -0.45 8.24 -10.35
C GLN A 181 -0.20 8.56 -11.83
N TRP A 182 1.04 8.41 -12.25
CA TRP A 182 1.35 8.49 -13.69
C TRP A 182 0.59 7.41 -14.43
N LEU A 183 -0.08 7.80 -15.52
CA LEU A 183 -0.73 6.83 -16.39
C LEU A 183 0.33 5.86 -16.96
N PRO A 184 0.02 4.57 -17.13
CA PRO A 184 0.95 3.58 -17.66
C PRO A 184 1.63 4.00 -18.97
N GLU A 185 0.88 4.60 -19.88
CA GLU A 185 1.38 5.12 -21.16
C GLU A 185 2.36 6.29 -20.99
N GLN A 186 2.19 7.09 -19.92
CA GLN A 186 3.04 8.23 -19.58
C GLN A 186 4.13 7.83 -18.61
N ALA A 187 3.87 6.85 -17.76
CA ALA A 187 4.87 6.31 -16.84
C ALA A 187 6.03 5.71 -17.64
N GLY A 188 5.75 5.14 -18.82
CA GLY A 188 6.77 4.70 -19.75
C GLY A 188 7.84 3.86 -19.06
N GLU A 189 9.02 4.43 -18.87
CA GLU A 189 10.15 3.79 -18.20
C GLU A 189 10.25 4.13 -16.71
N TYR A 190 9.35 4.97 -16.17
CA TYR A 190 9.39 5.38 -14.76
C TYR A 190 8.83 4.30 -13.84
N SER A 191 9.54 4.04 -12.76
CA SER A 191 9.16 3.10 -11.69
C SER A 191 9.63 3.63 -10.34
N ASN A 192 9.26 2.95 -9.25
CA ASN A 192 9.88 3.24 -7.95
C ASN A 192 11.31 2.69 -7.93
N ILE A 193 12.29 3.59 -8.02
CA ILE A 193 13.72 3.27 -8.03
C ILE A 193 14.41 3.47 -6.67
N ALA A 194 13.68 3.72 -5.59
CA ALA A 194 14.27 3.96 -4.27
C ALA A 194 15.15 2.80 -3.79
N SER A 195 14.78 1.55 -4.13
CA SER A 195 15.57 0.36 -3.80
C SER A 195 16.96 0.30 -4.49
N MET A 196 17.18 1.11 -5.53
CA MET A 196 18.49 1.24 -6.20
C MET A 196 19.43 2.17 -5.45
N ALA A 197 18.93 2.97 -4.52
CA ALA A 197 19.74 3.91 -3.76
C ALA A 197 20.34 3.28 -2.51
N LYS A 198 21.59 3.66 -2.22
CA LYS A 198 22.16 3.46 -0.90
C LYS A 198 21.69 4.58 0.03
N ILE A 199 21.02 4.22 1.11
CA ILE A 199 20.55 5.21 2.10
C ILE A 199 21.57 5.35 3.23
N THR A 200 21.83 6.60 3.59
CA THR A 200 22.59 6.98 4.78
C THR A 200 21.83 7.99 5.61
N VAL A 201 22.00 7.96 6.92
CA VAL A 201 21.32 8.84 7.87
C VAL A 201 22.31 9.46 8.85
N SER A 202 22.08 10.69 9.27
CA SER A 202 22.92 11.37 10.26
C SER A 202 22.70 10.87 11.69
N GLY A 203 21.73 9.97 11.90
CA GLY A 203 21.43 9.36 13.19
C GLY A 203 20.10 8.62 13.15
N GLY A 204 19.74 7.91 14.21
CA GLY A 204 18.57 7.03 14.25
C GLY A 204 18.91 5.57 13.98
N SER A 205 17.90 4.74 13.79
CA SER A 205 18.00 3.29 13.55
C SER A 205 16.90 2.81 12.61
N GLY A 206 17.10 1.66 11.95
CA GLY A 206 16.11 1.10 11.01
C GLY A 206 16.20 1.73 9.62
N VAL A 207 17.40 2.14 9.18
CA VAL A 207 17.60 2.73 7.84
C VAL A 207 17.20 1.77 6.72
N GLU A 208 17.31 0.48 6.95
CA GLU A 208 16.94 -0.61 6.05
C GLU A 208 15.46 -0.65 5.71
N TYR A 209 14.61 -0.03 6.54
CA TYR A 209 13.15 0.03 6.33
C TYR A 209 12.71 1.22 5.48
N LEU A 210 13.62 2.12 5.11
CA LEU A 210 13.25 3.33 4.37
C LEU A 210 13.02 3.10 2.88
N ASN A 211 13.46 1.97 2.32
CA ASN A 211 13.28 1.63 0.90
C ASN A 211 13.10 0.13 0.66
N ASP A 212 12.55 -0.58 1.64
CA ASP A 212 12.28 -2.02 1.53
C ASP A 212 10.96 -2.32 0.79
N GLY A 213 10.17 -1.29 0.51
CA GLY A 213 8.88 -1.39 -0.17
C GLY A 213 7.74 -1.82 0.73
N LEU A 214 7.92 -1.81 2.06
CA LEU A 214 6.94 -2.26 3.03
C LEU A 214 6.47 -1.09 3.91
N LEU A 215 5.16 -0.88 3.93
CA LEU A 215 4.57 -0.02 4.94
C LEU A 215 4.27 -0.84 6.21
N PRO A 216 4.43 -0.28 7.42
CA PRO A 216 4.32 -1.03 8.69
C PRO A 216 3.03 -1.78 8.88
N TYR A 217 1.93 -1.32 8.31
CA TYR A 217 0.63 -1.97 8.46
C TYR A 217 0.52 -3.33 7.75
N TYR A 218 1.37 -3.62 6.77
CA TYR A 218 1.40 -4.95 6.15
C TYR A 218 1.88 -6.02 7.11
N THR A 219 2.77 -5.65 8.00
CA THR A 219 3.35 -6.55 8.98
C THR A 219 2.71 -6.41 10.36
N TYR A 220 1.85 -5.40 10.57
CA TYR A 220 1.39 -4.95 11.88
C TYR A 220 2.52 -4.77 12.89
N ASN A 221 3.70 -4.44 12.39
CA ASN A 221 4.92 -4.38 13.16
C ASN A 221 5.45 -2.95 13.18
N GLU A 222 5.24 -2.25 14.28
CA GLU A 222 5.79 -0.91 14.50
C GLU A 222 7.35 -0.90 14.49
N ASN A 223 7.99 -2.07 14.45
CA ASN A 223 9.45 -2.16 14.40
C ASN A 223 10.01 -2.03 12.98
N ASN A 224 9.19 -2.17 11.92
CA ASN A 224 9.62 -1.96 10.53
C ASN A 224 9.56 -0.48 10.17
N VAL A 225 10.25 0.34 10.92
CA VAL A 225 10.28 1.79 10.71
C VAL A 225 11.67 2.34 11.00
N PHE A 226 12.04 3.39 10.30
CA PHE A 226 13.15 4.22 10.71
C PHE A 226 12.74 5.06 11.90
N SER A 227 13.53 5.06 12.97
CA SER A 227 13.26 5.82 14.19
C SER A 227 14.41 6.74 14.55
N THR A 228 14.07 7.96 14.98
CA THR A 228 15.02 8.93 15.53
C THR A 228 14.42 9.68 16.72
N ASN A 229 15.27 10.26 17.57
CA ASN A 229 14.86 11.14 18.67
C ASN A 229 15.47 12.54 18.54
N LYS A 230 16.07 12.85 17.41
CA LYS A 230 16.74 14.12 17.10
C LYS A 230 16.55 14.49 15.63
N ASP A 231 17.00 15.68 15.27
CA ASP A 231 17.06 16.11 13.88
C ASP A 231 17.92 15.16 13.08
N VAL A 232 17.45 14.82 11.88
CA VAL A 232 18.13 13.86 11.02
C VAL A 232 18.11 14.33 9.57
N THR A 233 19.23 14.10 8.89
CA THR A 233 19.34 14.15 7.44
C THR A 233 19.39 12.74 6.91
N VAL A 234 18.53 12.45 5.95
CA VAL A 234 18.50 11.19 5.18
C VAL A 234 19.01 11.50 3.79
N THR A 235 19.94 10.68 3.28
CA THR A 235 20.51 10.82 1.94
C THR A 235 20.43 9.51 1.19
N LEU A 236 19.83 9.57 0.00
CA LEU A 236 19.77 8.51 -0.99
C LEU A 236 20.84 8.80 -2.04
N THR A 237 21.77 7.90 -2.24
CA THR A 237 22.84 8.01 -3.25
C THR A 237 22.69 6.91 -4.27
N PHE A 238 22.69 7.25 -5.54
CA PHE A 238 22.62 6.32 -6.66
C PHE A 238 24.00 6.05 -7.22
N ASP A 239 24.31 4.80 -7.60
CA ASP A 239 25.59 4.41 -8.18
C ASP A 239 25.85 5.07 -9.54
N GLN A 240 24.77 5.38 -10.27
CA GLN A 240 24.78 6.13 -11.52
C GLN A 240 23.72 7.21 -11.45
N PRO A 241 23.88 8.32 -12.22
CA PRO A 241 22.83 9.33 -12.30
C PRO A 241 21.50 8.76 -12.80
N VAL A 242 20.42 9.11 -12.13
CA VAL A 242 19.05 8.67 -12.45
C VAL A 242 18.14 9.85 -12.77
N SER A 243 17.17 9.65 -13.66
CA SER A 243 16.12 10.62 -13.93
C SER A 243 14.99 10.44 -12.93
N VAL A 244 14.54 11.56 -12.30
CA VAL A 244 13.52 11.55 -11.25
C VAL A 244 12.41 12.54 -11.60
N VAL A 245 11.17 12.17 -11.33
CA VAL A 245 9.96 13.01 -11.57
C VAL A 245 9.09 13.18 -10.34
N SER A 246 9.26 12.31 -9.32
CA SER A 246 8.52 12.43 -8.06
C SER A 246 9.28 11.80 -6.90
N LEU A 247 9.07 12.37 -5.72
CA LEU A 247 9.54 11.85 -4.44
C LEU A 247 8.36 11.73 -3.49
N MET A 248 8.22 10.58 -2.83
CA MET A 248 7.24 10.34 -1.80
C MET A 248 7.97 9.93 -0.53
N ILE A 249 7.70 10.62 0.58
CA ILE A 249 8.26 10.30 1.90
C ILE A 249 7.08 9.93 2.79
N TYR A 250 7.03 8.68 3.23
CA TYR A 250 5.89 8.15 3.99
C TYR A 250 6.07 8.39 5.48
N ASN A 251 5.04 8.95 6.09
CA ASN A 251 5.02 9.30 7.51
C ASN A 251 4.85 8.06 8.40
N SER A 252 4.98 8.26 9.69
CA SER A 252 4.62 7.26 10.68
C SER A 252 3.14 6.86 10.57
N PHE A 253 2.89 5.61 10.81
CA PHE A 253 1.53 5.11 10.96
C PHE A 253 0.94 5.41 12.35
N ASN A 254 1.78 5.87 13.28
CA ASN A 254 1.39 6.31 14.62
C ASN A 254 1.52 7.84 14.71
N GLU A 255 0.41 8.53 14.95
CA GLU A 255 0.34 10.00 15.04
C GLU A 255 1.27 10.59 16.11
N TYR A 256 1.57 9.84 17.17
CA TYR A 256 2.48 10.28 18.23
C TYR A 256 3.95 10.26 17.80
N SER A 257 4.27 9.61 16.71
CA SER A 257 5.63 9.53 16.15
C SER A 257 5.74 10.19 14.77
N ALA A 258 4.70 10.87 14.33
CA ALA A 258 4.61 11.46 13.00
C ALA A 258 5.15 12.90 12.94
N PHE A 259 5.49 13.31 11.70
CA PHE A 259 5.96 14.66 11.35
C PHE A 259 4.89 15.45 10.64
N SER A 260 4.94 16.79 10.77
CA SER A 260 4.10 17.72 10.02
C SER A 260 4.65 18.01 8.62
N ASN A 261 5.97 18.04 8.49
CA ASN A 261 6.65 18.41 7.25
C ASN A 261 8.08 17.87 7.19
N VAL A 262 8.62 17.85 5.99
CA VAL A 262 10.05 17.73 5.69
C VAL A 262 10.58 19.13 5.43
N LYS A 263 11.55 19.58 6.22
CA LYS A 263 12.04 20.95 6.19
C LYS A 263 12.67 21.34 4.84
N LEU A 264 13.49 20.45 4.32
CA LEU A 264 14.25 20.68 3.10
C LEU A 264 14.45 19.36 2.38
N VAL A 265 14.16 19.34 1.10
CA VAL A 265 14.59 18.28 0.17
C VAL A 265 15.57 18.92 -0.81
N ALA A 266 16.73 18.31 -1.00
CA ALA A 266 17.74 18.76 -1.94
C ALA A 266 18.08 17.63 -2.92
N PHE A 267 18.07 17.93 -4.20
CA PHE A 267 18.43 17.05 -5.29
C PHE A 267 19.78 17.51 -5.85
N GLU A 268 20.81 16.68 -5.74
CA GLU A 268 22.12 16.95 -6.35
C GLU A 268 22.05 16.63 -7.83
N LEU A 269 22.14 17.67 -8.66
CA LEU A 269 21.95 17.56 -10.11
C LEU A 269 23.19 16.96 -10.78
N ALA A 270 23.00 15.90 -11.55
CA ALA A 270 24.05 15.33 -12.39
C ALA A 270 24.30 16.15 -13.66
N GLU A 271 23.25 16.84 -14.13
CA GLU A 271 23.28 17.72 -15.29
C GLU A 271 22.23 18.85 -15.15
N GLN A 272 22.45 19.95 -15.85
CA GLN A 272 21.51 21.07 -15.82
C GLN A 272 20.21 20.69 -16.54
N PRO A 273 19.04 20.91 -15.90
CA PRO A 273 17.77 20.71 -16.59
C PRO A 273 17.64 21.58 -17.83
N THR A 274 17.11 21.05 -18.92
CA THR A 274 16.99 21.79 -20.20
C THR A 274 16.08 23.03 -20.11
N TRP A 275 15.20 23.09 -19.11
CA TRP A 275 14.32 24.23 -18.83
C TRP A 275 14.97 25.27 -17.91
N ALA A 276 16.14 25.00 -17.34
CA ALA A 276 16.80 25.91 -16.40
C ALA A 276 17.43 27.09 -17.14
N THR A 277 17.18 28.28 -16.65
CA THR A 277 17.75 29.55 -17.21
C THR A 277 19.07 29.93 -16.55
N LYS A 278 19.44 29.25 -15.47
CA LYS A 278 20.70 29.46 -14.70
C LYS A 278 21.25 28.11 -14.32
N ALA A 279 22.57 28.04 -14.10
CA ALA A 279 23.20 26.84 -13.57
C ALA A 279 22.89 26.69 -12.07
N TYR A 280 22.54 25.48 -11.67
CA TYR A 280 22.32 25.08 -10.29
C TYR A 280 23.01 23.75 -10.03
N ASP A 281 23.67 23.61 -8.88
CA ASP A 281 24.21 22.33 -8.44
C ASP A 281 23.14 21.48 -7.75
N TYR A 282 22.11 22.16 -7.21
CA TYR A 282 21.00 21.55 -6.49
C TYR A 282 19.66 22.12 -6.91
N ALA A 283 18.65 21.26 -7.04
CA ALA A 283 17.26 21.66 -6.97
C ALA A 283 16.77 21.45 -5.54
N VAL A 284 15.93 22.34 -5.02
CA VAL A 284 15.44 22.27 -3.63
C VAL A 284 13.93 22.42 -3.53
N ILE A 285 13.34 21.72 -2.57
CA ILE A 285 11.96 21.90 -2.14
C ILE A 285 12.00 22.20 -0.65
N GLU A 286 11.47 23.36 -0.27
CA GLU A 286 11.39 23.78 1.12
C GLU A 286 10.02 23.43 1.69
N ASN A 287 10.01 22.94 2.94
CA ASN A 287 8.81 22.76 3.74
C ASN A 287 7.76 21.86 3.08
N LEU A 288 8.17 20.69 2.59
CA LEU A 288 7.29 19.69 1.99
C LEU A 288 6.34 19.13 3.07
N GLN A 289 5.04 19.39 2.91
CA GLN A 289 4.03 19.06 3.91
C GLN A 289 3.54 17.63 3.80
N PHE A 290 3.32 16.98 4.94
CA PHE A 290 2.53 15.76 4.99
C PHE A 290 1.02 16.10 4.94
N PRO A 291 0.20 15.28 4.27
CA PRO A 291 -1.23 15.53 4.20
C PRO A 291 -1.88 15.46 5.59
N THR A 292 -2.84 16.34 5.81
CA THR A 292 -3.68 16.34 7.01
C THR A 292 -5.13 16.09 6.63
N ALA A 293 -5.84 15.36 7.49
CA ALA A 293 -7.29 15.25 7.43
C ALA A 293 -7.93 16.21 8.43
N TYR A 294 -9.00 16.82 8.01
CA TYR A 294 -9.92 17.50 8.92
C TYR A 294 -11.02 16.49 9.27
N TYR A 295 -11.20 16.22 10.57
CA TYR A 295 -12.33 15.46 11.09
C TYR A 295 -13.32 16.47 11.67
N ASP A 296 -14.59 16.31 11.30
CA ASP A 296 -15.64 17.05 11.96
C ASP A 296 -15.81 16.61 13.41
N GLU A 297 -16.31 17.51 14.24
CA GLU A 297 -16.32 17.63 15.68
C GLU A 297 -16.86 16.44 16.51
N ILE A 298 -16.97 15.24 15.98
CA ILE A 298 -17.57 14.11 16.72
C ILE A 298 -16.70 13.65 17.90
N GLU A 299 -15.40 14.01 17.93
CA GLU A 299 -14.49 13.65 19.03
C GLU A 299 -13.50 14.75 19.48
N GLY A 300 -13.73 16.00 19.15
CA GLY A 300 -12.96 17.13 19.73
C GLY A 300 -11.52 17.30 19.23
N ASP A 301 -11.07 16.58 18.24
CA ASP A 301 -9.73 16.69 17.64
C ASP A 301 -9.84 17.12 16.18
N SER A 302 -9.68 18.42 15.93
CA SER A 302 -9.98 19.06 14.65
C SER A 302 -8.99 18.77 13.49
N ASN A 303 -7.80 18.22 13.77
CA ASN A 303 -6.79 17.92 12.75
C ASN A 303 -6.11 16.59 13.05
N LYS A 304 -6.29 15.60 12.22
CA LYS A 304 -5.50 14.35 12.27
C LYS A 304 -4.63 14.23 11.04
N TYR A 305 -3.37 13.92 11.25
CA TYR A 305 -2.49 13.53 10.15
C TYR A 305 -2.87 12.15 9.66
N ILE A 306 -2.74 11.99 8.35
CA ILE A 306 -3.04 10.73 7.69
C ILE A 306 -1.89 9.78 7.98
N ASN A 307 -2.18 8.72 8.70
CA ASN A 307 -1.19 7.70 9.01
C ASN A 307 -0.61 7.10 7.73
N CYS A 308 0.70 6.96 7.67
CA CYS A 308 1.46 6.48 6.52
C CYS A 308 1.25 7.24 5.20
N ALA A 309 0.53 8.35 5.19
CA ALA A 309 0.39 9.12 3.96
C ALA A 309 1.71 9.79 3.59
N PRO A 310 2.09 9.78 2.31
CA PRO A 310 3.31 10.41 1.89
C PRO A 310 3.19 11.93 1.81
N ALA A 311 4.29 12.61 2.13
CA ALA A 311 4.57 13.92 1.59
C ALA A 311 5.03 13.72 0.15
N VAL A 312 4.35 14.33 -0.81
CA VAL A 312 4.58 14.11 -2.24
C VAL A 312 5.14 15.37 -2.88
N ALA A 313 6.24 15.21 -3.61
CA ALA A 313 6.76 16.21 -4.52
C ALA A 313 6.73 15.66 -5.95
N GLU A 314 6.08 16.39 -6.86
CA GLU A 314 6.03 16.11 -8.30
C GLU A 314 6.64 17.28 -9.05
N PHE A 315 7.49 17.00 -10.02
CA PHE A 315 8.25 18.01 -10.74
C PHE A 315 8.64 17.55 -12.14
N ASN A 316 9.06 18.49 -13.00
CA ASN A 316 9.63 18.14 -14.30
C ASN A 316 10.88 17.29 -14.09
N GLU A 317 11.09 16.32 -15.00
CA GLU A 317 12.23 15.41 -14.94
C GLU A 317 13.54 16.14 -14.68
N ILE A 318 14.26 15.69 -13.68
CA ILE A 318 15.62 16.10 -13.34
C ILE A 318 16.51 14.88 -13.24
N LYS A 319 17.78 15.02 -13.59
CA LYS A 319 18.78 13.97 -13.46
C LYS A 319 19.65 14.23 -12.25
N VAL A 320 19.69 13.26 -11.33
CA VAL A 320 20.32 13.42 -10.02
C VAL A 320 21.32 12.31 -9.71
N THR A 321 22.29 12.63 -8.87
CA THR A 321 23.22 11.66 -8.26
C THR A 321 22.79 11.30 -6.85
N SER A 322 22.16 12.23 -6.15
CA SER A 322 21.65 12.01 -4.80
C SER A 322 20.42 12.85 -4.49
N ILE A 323 19.64 12.37 -3.50
CA ILE A 323 18.52 13.07 -2.92
C ILE A 323 18.75 13.10 -1.42
N SER A 324 18.71 14.27 -0.80
CA SER A 324 18.78 14.39 0.65
C SER A 324 17.60 15.16 1.20
N PHE A 325 17.14 14.82 2.39
CA PHE A 325 16.11 15.56 3.06
C PHE A 325 16.34 15.65 4.56
N MET A 326 15.85 16.73 5.16
CA MET A 326 16.00 17.03 6.58
C MET A 326 14.66 17.01 7.27
N ILE A 327 14.59 16.26 8.35
CA ILE A 327 13.48 16.22 9.28
C ILE A 327 13.94 16.78 10.61
N GLU A 328 13.22 17.74 11.12
CA GLU A 328 13.49 18.33 12.43
C GLU A 328 12.58 17.76 13.51
N LYS A 329 13.13 17.56 14.68
CA LYS A 329 12.37 17.17 15.86
C LYS A 329 11.24 18.15 16.18
N SER A 330 11.41 19.43 15.83
CA SER A 330 10.39 20.46 15.96
C SER A 330 9.17 20.27 15.08
N ALA A 331 9.30 19.48 13.99
CA ALA A 331 8.19 19.12 13.11
C ALA A 331 7.28 18.02 13.67
N ARG A 332 7.46 17.61 14.90
CA ARG A 332 6.60 16.64 15.57
C ARG A 332 5.16 17.15 15.68
N ILE A 333 4.20 16.25 15.41
CA ILE A 333 2.77 16.59 15.46
C ILE A 333 2.24 16.59 16.90
N LYS A 334 2.56 15.55 17.68
CA LYS A 334 2.12 15.39 19.07
C LYS A 334 3.33 15.40 20.00
N GLU A 335 3.28 16.25 21.00
CA GLU A 335 4.34 16.36 22.03
C GLU A 335 4.29 15.19 23.01
N PHE A 336 3.08 14.73 23.35
CA PHE A 336 2.86 13.65 24.30
C PHE A 336 2.29 12.42 23.61
N ASP A 337 2.66 11.26 24.09
CA ASP A 337 2.08 9.99 23.66
C ASP A 337 0.68 9.77 24.26
N LYS A 338 0.06 8.64 23.92
CA LYS A 338 -1.26 8.26 24.45
C LYS A 338 -1.30 8.03 25.97
N THR A 339 -0.13 7.92 26.62
CA THR A 339 -0.01 7.77 28.09
C THR A 339 0.22 9.10 28.78
N GLY A 340 0.42 10.18 28.03
CA GLY A 340 0.73 11.51 28.55
C GLY A 340 2.23 11.72 28.84
N GLU A 341 3.09 10.78 28.41
CA GLU A 341 4.53 10.94 28.47
C GLU A 341 5.04 11.66 27.23
N VAL A 342 6.17 12.38 27.39
CA VAL A 342 6.80 13.06 26.25
C VAL A 342 7.25 12.02 25.23
N ASN A 343 6.69 12.09 24.05
CA ASN A 343 7.11 11.23 22.95
C ASN A 343 8.50 11.63 22.46
N THR A 344 9.44 10.72 22.54
CA THR A 344 10.82 10.96 22.09
C THR A 344 11.13 10.36 20.73
N LYS A 345 10.28 9.47 20.21
CA LYS A 345 10.48 8.80 18.93
C LYS A 345 9.78 9.54 17.80
N LEU A 346 10.43 9.57 16.66
CA LEU A 346 9.93 10.09 15.41
C LEU A 346 10.21 9.02 14.35
N ASN A 347 9.20 8.62 13.61
CA ASN A 347 9.28 7.48 12.71
C ASN A 347 8.94 7.86 11.27
N LEU A 348 9.74 7.35 10.34
CA LEU A 348 9.42 7.28 8.91
C LEU A 348 9.27 5.83 8.49
N THR A 349 8.42 5.59 7.52
CA THR A 349 8.06 4.22 7.16
C THR A 349 8.60 3.78 5.82
N GLU A 350 8.69 4.66 4.84
CA GLU A 350 9.12 4.32 3.50
C GLU A 350 9.49 5.57 2.71
N ILE A 351 10.30 5.42 1.69
CA ILE A 351 10.62 6.44 0.68
C ILE A 351 10.38 5.80 -0.70
N ALA A 352 9.62 6.45 -1.55
CA ALA A 352 9.49 6.09 -2.94
C ALA A 352 10.07 7.20 -3.82
N VAL A 353 10.88 6.82 -4.79
CA VAL A 353 11.43 7.73 -5.81
C VAL A 353 10.92 7.25 -7.16
N ILE A 354 10.08 8.04 -7.80
CA ILE A 354 9.58 7.72 -9.13
C ILE A 354 10.54 8.27 -10.16
N GLY A 355 11.20 7.35 -10.84
CA GLY A 355 12.28 7.69 -11.76
C GLY A 355 12.63 6.54 -12.70
N ARG A 356 13.73 6.72 -13.44
CA ARG A 356 14.33 5.73 -14.33
C ARG A 356 15.85 5.79 -14.27
N ALA A 357 16.49 4.64 -14.44
CA ALA A 357 17.94 4.51 -14.51
C ALA A 357 18.52 4.96 -15.87
#